data_7977efad8072d5e93f0219b44b6d6487
#
_entry.id   7977efad8072d5e93f0219b44b6d6487
#
_cell.length_a   1.000
_cell.length_b   1.000
_cell.length_c   1.000
_cell.angle_alpha   90.00
_cell.angle_beta   90.00
_cell.angle_gamma   90.00
#
_symmetry.space_group_name_H-M   'P 1'
#
loop_
_entity.id
_entity.type
_entity.pdbx_description
1 polymer ?
#
loop_
_entity_poly.entity_id
_entity_poly.type
_entity_poly.pdbx_seq_one_letter_code
_entity_poly.pdbx_strand_id
1 'polypeptide(L)'
;AYPLRGHNNVQGASDMGAMPNNFPGYQAVTDAEIRQKFEKAWGVALPRERGLDNHQMIDAIYDGKLRAMYLAGEDMISADANANHVAGGFERLELFVVQDIFFTETCRYADVVLPAAPALEKDGTFTSTERRIQRLYQAMPELGDSKADWKITQWIAQRLGAAWNYQHPSEIMAELAPLTPLYAGARYDRLEGYKTLQWPVHEDGTDEPILYLNGFHFPDKKARLYPLQFREPTDQPDKEFDLQLNNGRVLEHFHEGNMTHRVAGIHAENPERYVEISTEVAKERKIASGQWVRLTSHHGALKIKALVTDRVFGKQVYLPLTSEEGPINVLTGSVTDTATNTPAYKETAVRLEVLAEKGDNPLRILNFRTNGRPTPQTGVEVERKWKRSDYRMPGTESLVQIQNAK
;
A
#
# COMPACT_ATOMS: atom_id res chain seq x y z
N ALA A 1 6.96 23.33 -1.92
CA ALA A 1 6.14 22.35 -1.20
C ALA A 1 6.32 20.98 -1.84
N TYR A 2 6.44 19.93 -1.04
CA TYR A 2 6.54 18.55 -1.49
C TYR A 2 5.41 17.72 -0.88
N PRO A 3 4.74 16.85 -1.65
CA PRO A 3 3.87 15.84 -1.05
C PRO A 3 4.76 14.81 -0.34
N LEU A 4 4.41 14.44 0.88
CA LEU A 4 5.11 13.37 1.60
C LEU A 4 4.52 12.02 1.17
N ARG A 5 5.10 11.40 0.15
CA ARG A 5 4.70 10.08 -0.32
C ARG A 5 5.10 9.00 0.69
N GLY A 6 4.24 8.01 0.90
CA GLY A 6 4.46 6.96 1.90
C GLY A 6 5.60 6.00 1.52
N HIS A 7 5.58 5.48 0.31
CA HIS A 7 6.56 4.52 -0.19
C HIS A 7 7.65 5.20 -1.02
N ASN A 8 8.82 4.57 -1.09
CA ASN A 8 10.01 5.10 -1.74
C ASN A 8 9.86 5.32 -3.25
N ASN A 9 8.96 4.62 -3.93
CA ASN A 9 8.75 4.71 -5.38
C ASN A 9 7.30 5.06 -5.78
N VAL A 10 6.48 5.59 -4.88
CA VAL A 10 5.11 6.04 -5.23
C VAL A 10 5.15 7.10 -6.32
N GLN A 11 6.12 8.02 -6.26
CA GLN A 11 6.30 9.03 -7.30
C GLN A 11 6.60 8.36 -8.65
N GLY A 12 7.57 7.43 -8.69
CA GLY A 12 7.94 6.74 -9.92
C GLY A 12 6.82 5.88 -10.51
N ALA A 13 6.06 5.18 -9.68
CA ALA A 13 4.91 4.41 -10.14
C ALA A 13 3.86 5.32 -10.81
N SER A 14 3.55 6.47 -10.21
CA SER A 14 2.65 7.46 -10.79
C SER A 14 3.20 8.06 -12.09
N ASP A 15 4.50 8.40 -12.11
CA ASP A 15 5.20 8.95 -13.28
C ASP A 15 5.14 8.00 -14.48
N MET A 16 5.19 6.69 -14.21
CA MET A 16 5.13 5.63 -15.25
C MET A 16 3.71 5.23 -15.64
N GLY A 17 2.69 5.93 -15.14
CA GLY A 17 1.31 5.71 -15.55
C GLY A 17 0.59 4.59 -14.79
N ALA A 18 1.05 4.20 -13.60
CA ALA A 18 0.28 3.32 -12.71
C ALA A 18 -0.92 4.08 -12.11
N MET A 19 -1.76 4.61 -12.97
CA MET A 19 -2.93 5.43 -12.68
C MET A 19 -4.01 5.20 -13.74
N PRO A 20 -5.30 5.22 -13.37
CA PRO A 20 -6.38 4.87 -14.30
C PRO A 20 -6.63 5.90 -15.41
N ASN A 21 -6.12 7.10 -15.26
CA ASN A 21 -6.46 8.25 -16.12
C ASN A 21 -5.28 8.82 -16.91
N ASN A 22 -4.07 8.27 -16.76
CA ASN A 22 -2.88 8.81 -17.40
C ASN A 22 -2.01 7.73 -18.05
N PHE A 23 -1.45 8.06 -19.20
CA PHE A 23 -0.24 7.45 -19.73
C PHE A 23 0.99 7.94 -18.94
N PRO A 24 2.17 7.33 -19.13
CA PRO A 24 3.41 7.80 -18.52
C PRO A 24 3.61 9.32 -18.68
N GLY A 25 4.09 9.97 -17.61
CA GLY A 25 4.29 11.42 -17.58
C GLY A 25 3.03 12.24 -17.38
N TYR A 26 2.02 11.69 -16.72
CA TYR A 26 0.73 12.36 -16.41
C TYR A 26 -0.04 12.82 -17.63
N GLN A 27 0.11 12.14 -18.75
CA GLN A 27 -0.53 12.46 -20.02
C GLN A 27 -1.91 11.80 -20.07
N ALA A 28 -2.98 12.62 -20.22
CA ALA A 28 -4.34 12.13 -20.09
C ALA A 28 -4.72 11.12 -21.19
N VAL A 29 -5.28 9.97 -20.81
CA VAL A 29 -5.74 8.93 -21.75
C VAL A 29 -6.91 9.39 -22.63
N THR A 30 -7.67 10.37 -22.16
CA THR A 30 -8.81 10.95 -22.89
C THR A 30 -8.39 11.96 -23.99
N ASP A 31 -7.14 12.42 -23.94
CA ASP A 31 -6.60 13.32 -24.97
C ASP A 31 -6.27 12.53 -26.26
N ALA A 32 -6.89 12.91 -27.35
CA ALA A 32 -6.78 12.19 -28.63
C ALA A 32 -5.38 12.28 -29.24
N GLU A 33 -4.70 13.42 -29.13
CA GLU A 33 -3.35 13.62 -29.69
C GLU A 33 -2.33 12.81 -28.88
N ILE A 34 -2.43 12.86 -27.57
CA ILE A 34 -1.59 12.07 -26.67
C ILE A 34 -1.79 10.57 -26.93
N ARG A 35 -3.04 10.12 -27.00
CA ARG A 35 -3.34 8.71 -27.29
C ARG A 35 -2.76 8.25 -28.61
N GLN A 36 -2.93 9.02 -29.69
CA GLN A 36 -2.37 8.71 -31.02
C GLN A 36 -0.84 8.61 -30.98
N LYS A 37 -0.17 9.44 -30.19
CA LYS A 37 1.28 9.36 -29.99
C LYS A 37 1.68 7.99 -29.43
N PHE A 38 1.01 7.51 -28.38
CA PHE A 38 1.29 6.20 -27.78
C PHE A 38 0.84 5.05 -28.68
N GLU A 39 -0.31 5.14 -29.35
CA GLU A 39 -0.79 4.15 -30.33
C GLU A 39 0.21 3.94 -31.45
N LYS A 40 0.77 5.04 -31.97
CA LYS A 40 1.81 5.00 -33.00
C LYS A 40 3.10 4.36 -32.51
N ALA A 41 3.53 4.68 -31.29
CA ALA A 41 4.76 4.15 -30.71
C ALA A 41 4.65 2.67 -30.39
N TRP A 42 3.51 2.23 -29.83
CA TRP A 42 3.31 0.85 -29.39
C TRP A 42 2.65 -0.06 -30.43
N GLY A 43 2.16 0.50 -31.52
CA GLY A 43 1.56 -0.26 -32.62
C GLY A 43 0.23 -0.93 -32.28
N VAL A 44 -0.48 -0.45 -31.25
CA VAL A 44 -1.76 -1.02 -30.78
C VAL A 44 -2.80 0.09 -30.55
N ALA A 45 -4.08 -0.24 -30.70
CA ALA A 45 -5.16 0.66 -30.32
C ALA A 45 -5.28 0.72 -28.79
N LEU A 46 -5.44 1.92 -28.24
CA LEU A 46 -5.51 2.15 -26.80
C LEU A 46 -6.91 2.60 -26.38
N PRO A 47 -7.31 2.37 -25.11
CA PRO A 47 -8.58 2.83 -24.57
C PRO A 47 -8.74 4.34 -24.71
N ARG A 48 -9.99 4.77 -24.95
CA ARG A 48 -10.35 6.19 -25.12
C ARG A 48 -10.84 6.85 -23.83
N GLU A 49 -11.17 6.04 -22.86
CA GLU A 49 -11.72 6.45 -21.58
C GLU A 49 -10.75 6.10 -20.45
N ARG A 50 -10.88 6.81 -19.35
CA ARG A 50 -10.10 6.47 -18.13
C ARG A 50 -10.46 5.07 -17.65
N GLY A 51 -9.49 4.38 -17.09
CA GLY A 51 -9.72 3.14 -16.37
C GLY A 51 -10.40 3.37 -15.01
N LEU A 52 -10.65 2.29 -14.29
CA LEU A 52 -11.21 2.30 -12.94
C LEU A 52 -10.10 2.49 -11.91
N ASP A 53 -10.36 3.23 -10.84
CA ASP A 53 -9.54 3.19 -9.64
C ASP A 53 -9.83 1.91 -8.82
N ASN A 54 -9.05 1.66 -7.76
CA ASN A 54 -9.16 0.41 -6.98
C ASN A 54 -10.57 0.20 -6.41
N HIS A 55 -11.23 1.23 -5.87
CA HIS A 55 -12.59 1.10 -5.33
C HIS A 55 -13.61 0.83 -6.44
N GLN A 56 -13.50 1.54 -7.56
CA GLN A 56 -14.34 1.32 -8.72
C GLN A 56 -14.16 -0.08 -9.33
N MET A 57 -12.93 -0.64 -9.26
CA MET A 57 -12.70 -2.03 -9.68
C MET A 57 -13.48 -3.01 -8.82
N ILE A 58 -13.45 -2.85 -7.49
CA ILE A 58 -14.21 -3.73 -6.58
C ILE A 58 -15.72 -3.61 -6.86
N ASP A 59 -16.25 -2.40 -7.00
CA ASP A 59 -17.67 -2.20 -7.33
C ASP A 59 -18.03 -2.83 -8.70
N ALA A 60 -17.14 -2.71 -9.69
CA ALA A 60 -17.33 -3.32 -11.01
C ALA A 60 -17.33 -4.85 -10.98
N ILE A 61 -16.64 -5.48 -10.01
CA ILE A 61 -16.72 -6.92 -9.78
C ILE A 61 -18.14 -7.29 -9.29
N TYR A 62 -18.68 -6.56 -8.32
CA TYR A 62 -20.05 -6.79 -7.83
C TYR A 62 -21.10 -6.59 -8.93
N ASP A 63 -20.87 -5.63 -9.83
CA ASP A 63 -21.71 -5.39 -11.02
C ASP A 63 -21.54 -6.46 -12.11
N GLY A 64 -20.61 -7.40 -11.99
CA GLY A 64 -20.28 -8.39 -13.03
C GLY A 64 -19.59 -7.81 -14.27
N LYS A 65 -19.13 -6.55 -14.20
CA LYS A 65 -18.43 -5.85 -15.29
C LYS A 65 -16.95 -6.19 -15.34
N LEU A 66 -16.33 -6.44 -14.18
CA LEU A 66 -14.94 -6.87 -14.05
C LEU A 66 -14.94 -8.34 -13.60
N ARG A 67 -14.45 -9.24 -14.47
CA ARG A 67 -14.49 -10.69 -14.28
C ARG A 67 -13.11 -11.28 -14.00
N ALA A 68 -12.05 -10.59 -14.38
CA ALA A 68 -10.67 -11.00 -14.15
C ALA A 68 -9.83 -9.82 -13.66
N MET A 69 -8.89 -10.10 -12.76
CA MET A 69 -7.97 -9.10 -12.23
C MET A 69 -6.54 -9.64 -12.20
N TYR A 70 -5.59 -8.78 -12.55
CA TYR A 70 -4.16 -8.97 -12.33
C TYR A 70 -3.65 -7.88 -11.40
N LEU A 71 -3.21 -8.26 -10.22
CA LEU A 71 -2.75 -7.37 -9.16
C LEU A 71 -1.25 -7.58 -8.96
N ALA A 72 -0.48 -6.49 -8.93
CA ALA A 72 0.96 -6.54 -8.77
C ALA A 72 1.44 -5.62 -7.64
N GLY A 73 2.07 -6.22 -6.62
CA GLY A 73 2.75 -5.50 -5.54
C GLY A 73 1.81 -4.77 -4.56
N GLU A 74 0.62 -5.30 -4.33
CA GLU A 74 -0.38 -4.71 -3.44
C GLU A 74 -1.10 -5.78 -2.63
N ASP A 75 -1.23 -5.57 -1.31
CA ASP A 75 -2.08 -6.39 -0.44
C ASP A 75 -3.38 -5.65 -0.12
N MET A 76 -4.31 -5.63 -1.07
CA MET A 76 -5.58 -4.90 -0.96
C MET A 76 -6.41 -5.33 0.25
N ILE A 77 -6.39 -6.60 0.65
CA ILE A 77 -7.12 -7.07 1.84
C ILE A 77 -6.64 -6.38 3.10
N SER A 78 -5.33 -6.17 3.23
CA SER A 78 -4.75 -5.52 4.41
C SER A 78 -4.70 -3.99 4.31
N ALA A 79 -4.60 -3.45 3.09
CA ALA A 79 -4.38 -2.03 2.84
C ALA A 79 -5.65 -1.24 2.57
N ASP A 80 -6.61 -1.78 1.82
CA ASP A 80 -7.80 -1.05 1.40
C ASP A 80 -8.86 -0.94 2.50
N ALA A 81 -9.64 0.13 2.42
CA ALA A 81 -10.78 0.33 3.30
C ALA A 81 -11.88 -0.70 3.03
N ASN A 82 -12.67 -1.00 4.05
CA ASN A 82 -13.76 -1.99 3.99
C ASN A 82 -13.28 -3.35 3.46
N ALA A 83 -12.31 -3.94 4.17
CA ALA A 83 -11.70 -5.22 3.78
C ALA A 83 -12.71 -6.34 3.51
N ASN A 84 -13.87 -6.32 4.20
CA ASN A 84 -14.94 -7.30 3.96
C ASN A 84 -15.57 -7.15 2.57
N HIS A 85 -15.73 -5.89 2.09
CA HIS A 85 -16.23 -5.62 0.75
C HIS A 85 -15.21 -6.03 -0.32
N VAL A 86 -13.94 -5.73 -0.09
CA VAL A 86 -12.84 -6.15 -0.98
C VAL A 86 -12.78 -7.67 -1.09
N ALA A 87 -12.77 -8.39 0.03
CA ALA A 87 -12.74 -9.85 0.08
C ALA A 87 -13.93 -10.47 -0.67
N GLY A 88 -15.15 -10.00 -0.37
CA GLY A 88 -16.36 -10.48 -1.07
C GLY A 88 -16.38 -10.15 -2.57
N GLY A 89 -15.66 -9.11 -3.01
CA GLY A 89 -15.40 -8.83 -4.43
C GLY A 89 -14.49 -9.89 -5.04
N PHE A 90 -13.34 -10.16 -4.43
CA PHE A 90 -12.39 -11.15 -4.95
C PHE A 90 -12.96 -12.55 -5.10
N GLU A 91 -13.83 -12.97 -4.19
CA GLU A 91 -14.54 -14.26 -4.27
C GLU A 91 -15.45 -14.41 -5.52
N ARG A 92 -15.77 -13.30 -6.20
CA ARG A 92 -16.63 -13.28 -7.40
C ARG A 92 -15.85 -13.27 -8.71
N LEU A 93 -14.52 -13.07 -8.65
CA LEU A 93 -13.69 -13.07 -9.84
C LEU A 93 -13.65 -14.47 -10.47
N GLU A 94 -13.67 -14.53 -11.80
CA GLU A 94 -13.49 -15.77 -12.56
C GLU A 94 -11.99 -16.12 -12.71
N LEU A 95 -11.12 -15.10 -12.65
CA LEU A 95 -9.68 -15.26 -12.64
C LEU A 95 -9.04 -14.12 -11.83
N PHE A 96 -8.30 -14.50 -10.82
CA PHE A 96 -7.53 -13.55 -10.03
C PHE A 96 -6.06 -13.98 -9.98
N VAL A 97 -5.19 -13.13 -10.56
CA VAL A 97 -3.74 -13.33 -10.56
C VAL A 97 -3.11 -12.29 -9.66
N VAL A 98 -2.30 -12.72 -8.71
CA VAL A 98 -1.53 -11.84 -7.81
C VAL A 98 -0.05 -12.04 -8.05
N GLN A 99 0.69 -10.96 -8.26
CA GLN A 99 2.14 -10.93 -8.34
C GLN A 99 2.68 -10.17 -7.13
N ASP A 100 3.42 -10.83 -6.27
CA ASP A 100 3.98 -10.19 -5.07
C ASP A 100 5.31 -10.83 -4.66
N ILE A 101 6.07 -10.12 -3.82
CA ILE A 101 7.31 -10.62 -3.21
C ILE A 101 7.04 -11.53 -2.02
N PHE A 102 5.83 -11.49 -1.45
CA PHE A 102 5.39 -12.34 -0.35
C PHE A 102 4.02 -12.96 -0.66
N PHE A 103 3.72 -14.06 0.02
CA PHE A 103 2.36 -14.58 0.06
C PHE A 103 1.58 -13.77 1.10
N THR A 104 0.79 -12.80 0.61
CA THR A 104 0.02 -11.83 1.41
C THR A 104 -1.39 -12.37 1.73
N GLU A 105 -2.18 -11.62 2.51
CA GLU A 105 -3.58 -11.96 2.75
C GLU A 105 -4.40 -11.95 1.45
N THR A 106 -4.10 -11.05 0.53
CA THR A 106 -4.74 -11.01 -0.79
C THR A 106 -4.46 -12.26 -1.62
N CYS A 107 -3.27 -12.84 -1.51
CA CYS A 107 -2.93 -14.09 -2.22
C CYS A 107 -3.83 -15.28 -1.87
N ARG A 108 -4.52 -15.25 -0.73
CA ARG A 108 -5.47 -16.31 -0.33
C ARG A 108 -6.71 -16.39 -1.22
N TYR A 109 -7.00 -15.33 -1.94
CA TYR A 109 -8.13 -15.22 -2.88
C TYR A 109 -7.70 -15.46 -4.33
N ALA A 110 -6.40 -15.55 -4.60
CA ALA A 110 -5.88 -15.66 -5.95
C ALA A 110 -5.97 -17.10 -6.50
N ASP A 111 -6.31 -17.23 -7.79
CA ASP A 111 -6.20 -18.50 -8.53
C ASP A 111 -4.74 -18.79 -8.90
N VAL A 112 -3.94 -17.73 -9.13
CA VAL A 112 -2.53 -17.85 -9.49
C VAL A 112 -1.72 -16.79 -8.72
N VAL A 113 -0.63 -17.24 -8.09
CA VAL A 113 0.34 -16.35 -7.45
C VAL A 113 1.68 -16.43 -8.20
N LEU A 114 2.19 -15.27 -8.63
CA LEU A 114 3.44 -15.14 -9.36
C LEU A 114 4.50 -14.53 -8.43
N PRO A 115 5.59 -15.24 -8.10
CA PRO A 115 6.61 -14.72 -7.20
C PRO A 115 7.45 -13.64 -7.88
N ALA A 116 7.44 -12.44 -7.30
CA ALA A 116 8.22 -11.30 -7.76
C ALA A 116 9.53 -11.16 -6.96
N ALA A 117 10.57 -10.63 -7.61
CA ALA A 117 11.84 -10.33 -6.97
C ALA A 117 11.76 -8.99 -6.22
N PRO A 118 12.24 -8.90 -4.96
CA PRO A 118 12.34 -7.65 -4.23
C PRO A 118 13.42 -6.71 -4.80
N ALA A 119 13.49 -5.49 -4.28
CA ALA A 119 14.35 -4.44 -4.82
C ALA A 119 15.83 -4.82 -4.93
N LEU A 120 16.38 -5.56 -3.96
CA LEU A 120 17.81 -5.97 -3.99
C LEU A 120 18.14 -7.09 -5.00
N GLU A 121 17.13 -7.75 -5.53
CA GLU A 121 17.26 -8.88 -6.44
C GLU A 121 17.00 -8.50 -7.91
N LYS A 122 16.81 -7.22 -8.22
CA LYS A 122 16.54 -6.72 -9.57
C LYS A 122 17.21 -5.40 -9.85
N ASP A 123 17.40 -5.10 -11.13
CA ASP A 123 17.87 -3.81 -11.65
C ASP A 123 16.66 -2.93 -12.02
N GLY A 124 16.82 -1.61 -11.92
CA GLY A 124 15.76 -0.68 -12.27
C GLY A 124 16.06 0.78 -11.90
N THR A 125 14.99 1.55 -11.77
CA THR A 125 15.03 2.93 -11.26
C THR A 125 13.93 3.16 -10.26
N PHE A 126 14.20 4.00 -9.26
CA PHE A 126 13.20 4.58 -8.37
C PHE A 126 13.16 6.08 -8.55
N THR A 127 11.98 6.67 -8.37
CA THR A 127 11.83 8.13 -8.31
C THR A 127 11.29 8.51 -6.94
N SER A 128 12.08 9.31 -6.20
CA SER A 128 11.73 9.77 -4.86
C SER A 128 10.68 10.87 -4.89
N THR A 129 10.11 11.18 -3.72
CA THR A 129 9.15 12.26 -3.51
C THR A 129 9.62 13.63 -4.06
N GLU A 130 10.93 13.90 -4.05
CA GLU A 130 11.52 15.10 -4.63
C GLU A 130 11.72 15.02 -6.15
N ARG A 131 11.13 14.04 -6.82
CA ARG A 131 11.22 13.84 -8.28
C ARG A 131 12.60 13.37 -8.75
N ARG A 132 13.42 12.85 -7.84
CA ARG A 132 14.77 12.40 -8.14
C ARG A 132 14.78 10.97 -8.63
N ILE A 133 15.14 10.79 -9.90
CA ILE A 133 15.31 9.49 -10.55
C ILE A 133 16.66 8.92 -10.12
N GLN A 134 16.66 7.69 -9.61
CA GLN A 134 17.82 7.01 -9.03
C GLN A 134 17.91 5.60 -9.56
N ARG A 135 19.14 5.11 -9.80
CA ARG A 135 19.38 3.70 -10.13
C ARG A 135 19.16 2.81 -8.92
N LEU A 136 18.55 1.68 -9.20
CA LEU A 136 18.54 0.50 -8.36
C LEU A 136 19.44 -0.55 -9.01
N TYR A 137 20.48 -0.99 -8.32
CA TYR A 137 21.37 -2.04 -8.80
C TYR A 137 21.04 -3.36 -8.15
N GLN A 138 20.98 -4.41 -8.93
CA GLN A 138 20.85 -5.76 -8.41
C GLN A 138 22.07 -6.10 -7.54
N ALA A 139 21.84 -6.36 -6.26
CA ALA A 139 22.88 -6.71 -5.29
C ALA A 139 22.93 -8.22 -5.01
N MET A 140 21.86 -8.96 -5.29
CA MET A 140 21.71 -10.37 -5.02
C MET A 140 21.02 -11.06 -6.21
N PRO A 141 21.28 -12.35 -6.46
CA PRO A 141 20.49 -13.10 -7.45
C PRO A 141 19.04 -13.25 -6.99
N GLU A 142 18.13 -13.39 -7.96
CA GLU A 142 16.73 -13.71 -7.71
C GLU A 142 16.62 -15.00 -6.86
N LEU A 143 15.80 -14.99 -5.83
CA LEU A 143 15.63 -16.12 -4.90
C LEU A 143 14.61 -17.12 -5.46
N GLY A 144 14.99 -18.39 -5.56
CA GLY A 144 14.11 -19.45 -6.03
C GLY A 144 13.55 -19.19 -7.42
N ASP A 145 12.23 -19.27 -7.56
CA ASP A 145 11.53 -19.04 -8.82
C ASP A 145 11.11 -17.58 -9.05
N SER A 146 11.43 -16.68 -8.09
CA SER A 146 11.08 -15.27 -8.23
C SER A 146 11.75 -14.62 -9.43
N LYS A 147 11.07 -13.65 -10.05
CA LYS A 147 11.57 -12.90 -11.20
C LYS A 147 11.30 -11.42 -11.05
N ALA A 148 12.13 -10.60 -11.67
CA ALA A 148 11.88 -9.18 -11.78
C ALA A 148 10.52 -8.92 -12.44
N ASP A 149 9.75 -7.97 -11.92
CA ASP A 149 8.36 -7.69 -12.33
C ASP A 149 8.22 -7.48 -13.83
N TRP A 150 9.15 -6.76 -14.46
CA TRP A 150 9.14 -6.51 -15.90
C TRP A 150 9.28 -7.79 -16.72
N LYS A 151 10.06 -8.80 -16.24
CA LYS A 151 10.19 -10.10 -16.91
C LYS A 151 8.88 -10.87 -16.84
N ILE A 152 8.23 -10.89 -15.67
CA ILE A 152 6.92 -11.55 -15.50
C ILE A 152 5.91 -10.91 -16.45
N THR A 153 5.84 -9.59 -16.46
CA THR A 153 4.94 -8.83 -17.35
C THR A 153 5.22 -9.12 -18.82
N GLN A 154 6.50 -9.15 -19.22
CA GLN A 154 6.88 -9.49 -20.58
C GLN A 154 6.45 -10.91 -20.97
N TRP A 155 6.65 -11.89 -20.10
CA TRP A 155 6.25 -13.28 -20.38
C TRP A 155 4.74 -13.45 -20.53
N ILE A 156 3.96 -12.73 -19.72
CA ILE A 156 2.49 -12.68 -19.87
C ILE A 156 2.13 -12.04 -21.21
N ALA A 157 2.71 -10.90 -21.53
CA ALA A 157 2.47 -10.19 -22.78
C ALA A 157 2.82 -11.05 -24.02
N GLN A 158 3.95 -11.76 -24.00
CA GLN A 158 4.34 -12.68 -25.06
C GLN A 158 3.33 -13.81 -25.26
N ARG A 159 2.77 -14.37 -24.17
CA ARG A 159 1.71 -15.40 -24.26
C ARG A 159 0.39 -14.86 -24.79
N LEU A 160 0.18 -13.55 -24.64
CA LEU A 160 -0.96 -12.85 -25.24
C LEU A 160 -0.69 -12.35 -26.66
N GLY A 161 0.49 -12.68 -27.24
CA GLY A 161 0.84 -12.39 -28.64
C GLY A 161 1.65 -11.11 -28.83
N ALA A 162 2.10 -10.43 -27.78
CA ALA A 162 2.99 -9.27 -27.92
C ALA A 162 4.42 -9.71 -28.29
N ALA A 163 5.07 -8.96 -29.16
CA ALA A 163 6.44 -9.24 -29.63
C ALA A 163 7.53 -8.62 -28.72
N TRP A 164 7.25 -8.47 -27.42
CA TRP A 164 8.21 -7.89 -26.47
C TRP A 164 9.41 -8.84 -26.26
N ASN A 165 10.61 -8.28 -26.28
CA ASN A 165 11.86 -9.05 -26.10
C ASN A 165 12.94 -8.21 -25.42
N TYR A 166 12.58 -7.46 -24.39
CA TYR A 166 13.53 -6.68 -23.60
C TYR A 166 14.50 -7.60 -22.86
N GLN A 167 15.77 -7.23 -22.86
CA GLN A 167 16.82 -7.95 -22.15
C GLN A 167 17.20 -7.25 -20.83
N HIS A 168 16.96 -5.94 -20.76
CA HIS A 168 17.30 -5.13 -19.60
C HIS A 168 16.28 -3.98 -19.42
N PRO A 169 15.95 -3.53 -18.19
CA PRO A 169 15.00 -2.45 -17.97
C PRO A 169 15.44 -1.09 -18.55
N SER A 170 16.74 -0.93 -18.90
CA SER A 170 17.19 0.27 -19.63
C SER A 170 16.59 0.38 -21.03
N GLU A 171 16.26 -0.74 -21.67
CA GLU A 171 15.61 -0.74 -22.99
C GLU A 171 14.17 -0.24 -22.87
N ILE A 172 13.48 -0.62 -21.80
CA ILE A 172 12.14 -0.13 -21.49
C ILE A 172 12.18 1.39 -21.23
N MET A 173 13.17 1.87 -20.46
CA MET A 173 13.36 3.31 -20.24
C MET A 173 13.68 4.05 -21.55
N ALA A 174 14.52 3.47 -22.41
CA ALA A 174 14.89 4.08 -23.68
C ALA A 174 13.68 4.19 -24.64
N GLU A 175 12.74 3.26 -24.60
CA GLU A 175 11.49 3.34 -25.37
C GLU A 175 10.53 4.38 -24.76
N LEU A 176 10.42 4.43 -23.43
CA LEU A 176 9.48 5.28 -22.73
C LEU A 176 9.89 6.76 -22.74
N ALA A 177 11.17 7.06 -22.54
CA ALA A 177 11.67 8.41 -22.35
C ALA A 177 11.26 9.39 -23.46
N PRO A 178 11.35 9.07 -24.74
CA PRO A 178 10.92 9.96 -25.83
C PRO A 178 9.41 10.25 -25.83
N LEU A 179 8.60 9.39 -25.24
CA LEU A 179 7.14 9.53 -25.16
C LEU A 179 6.71 10.38 -23.95
N THR A 180 7.63 10.64 -23.03
CA THR A 180 7.33 11.22 -21.72
C THR A 180 8.11 12.51 -21.53
N PRO A 181 7.49 13.70 -21.70
CA PRO A 181 8.20 14.99 -21.58
C PRO A 181 8.98 15.16 -20.27
N LEU A 182 8.50 14.56 -19.18
CA LEU A 182 9.17 14.60 -17.89
C LEU A 182 10.47 13.78 -17.85
N TYR A 183 10.60 12.77 -18.70
CA TYR A 183 11.71 11.82 -18.72
C TYR A 183 12.51 11.83 -20.03
N ALA A 184 12.30 12.83 -20.92
CA ALA A 184 12.87 12.83 -22.26
C ALA A 184 14.37 12.53 -22.34
N GLY A 185 15.13 13.03 -21.38
CA GLY A 185 16.56 12.78 -21.26
C GLY A 185 16.96 11.78 -20.18
N ALA A 186 16.00 11.14 -19.51
CA ALA A 186 16.30 10.17 -18.46
C ALA A 186 16.76 8.83 -19.09
N ARG A 187 18.04 8.53 -18.96
CA ARG A 187 18.66 7.34 -19.49
C ARG A 187 19.60 6.72 -18.46
N TYR A 188 19.78 5.41 -18.53
CA TYR A 188 20.59 4.68 -17.56
C TYR A 188 22.05 5.12 -17.56
N ASP A 189 22.65 5.41 -18.71
CA ASP A 189 24.03 5.89 -18.83
C ASP A 189 24.24 7.23 -18.09
N ARG A 190 23.20 8.06 -17.98
CA ARG A 190 23.23 9.33 -17.21
C ARG A 190 23.04 9.15 -15.71
N LEU A 191 22.55 7.98 -15.28
CA LEU A 191 22.30 7.64 -13.89
C LEU A 191 23.39 6.73 -13.29
N GLU A 192 24.38 6.33 -14.07
CA GLU A 192 25.46 5.44 -13.61
C GLU A 192 26.31 6.09 -12.49
N GLY A 193 26.88 5.23 -11.62
CA GLY A 193 27.72 5.69 -10.51
C GLY A 193 26.97 6.49 -9.46
N TYR A 194 25.70 6.14 -9.22
CA TYR A 194 24.81 6.80 -8.27
C TYR A 194 24.47 8.27 -8.60
N LYS A 195 24.69 8.69 -9.85
CA LYS A 195 24.17 9.96 -10.34
C LYS A 195 22.65 9.96 -10.32
N THR A 196 22.05 11.11 -10.18
CA THR A 196 20.60 11.27 -10.12
C THR A 196 20.16 12.43 -11.01
N LEU A 197 18.92 12.39 -11.47
CA LEU A 197 18.29 13.46 -12.26
C LEU A 197 16.94 13.81 -11.63
N GLN A 198 16.63 15.10 -11.54
CA GLN A 198 15.30 15.53 -11.09
C GLN A 198 14.44 15.94 -12.27
N TRP A 199 13.34 15.21 -12.49
CA TRP A 199 12.47 15.52 -13.63
C TRP A 199 11.75 16.89 -13.44
N PRO A 200 11.44 17.63 -14.53
CA PRO A 200 11.67 17.32 -15.93
C PRO A 200 13.16 17.17 -16.30
N VAL A 201 13.47 16.12 -17.08
CA VAL A 201 14.82 15.90 -17.63
C VAL A 201 14.74 16.11 -19.12
N HIS A 202 15.39 17.15 -19.62
CA HIS A 202 15.42 17.52 -21.04
C HIS A 202 16.24 16.52 -21.85
N GLU A 203 16.04 16.49 -23.16
CA GLU A 203 16.72 15.56 -24.07
C GLU A 203 18.25 15.62 -23.99
N ASP A 204 18.80 16.81 -23.74
CA ASP A 204 20.25 17.02 -23.53
C ASP A 204 20.76 16.49 -22.19
N GLY A 205 19.86 16.08 -21.27
CA GLY A 205 20.15 15.58 -19.95
C GLY A 205 20.20 16.63 -18.85
N THR A 206 19.89 17.88 -19.15
CA THR A 206 19.69 18.88 -18.10
C THR A 206 18.40 18.59 -17.34
N ASP A 207 18.40 18.85 -16.05
CA ASP A 207 17.27 18.60 -15.15
C ASP A 207 16.79 19.88 -14.45
N GLU A 208 15.58 19.82 -13.88
CA GLU A 208 14.96 20.96 -13.21
C GLU A 208 14.78 20.72 -11.70
N PRO A 209 15.78 21.04 -10.86
CA PRO A 209 15.66 20.84 -9.40
C PRO A 209 14.51 21.63 -8.77
N ILE A 210 14.14 22.78 -9.32
CA ILE A 210 13.07 23.64 -8.83
C ILE A 210 12.03 23.84 -9.94
N LEU A 211 10.79 23.38 -9.68
CA LEU A 211 9.68 23.58 -10.61
C LEU A 211 9.14 25.01 -10.54
N TYR A 212 8.49 25.42 -11.64
CA TYR A 212 7.72 26.67 -11.73
C TYR A 212 8.53 27.97 -11.55
N LEU A 213 9.84 27.95 -11.83
CA LEU A 213 10.68 29.16 -11.79
C LEU A 213 10.13 30.26 -12.70
N ASN A 214 9.54 29.87 -13.84
CA ASN A 214 8.96 30.79 -14.84
C ASN A 214 7.44 30.95 -14.68
N GLY A 215 6.91 30.57 -13.52
CA GLY A 215 5.48 30.64 -13.21
C GLY A 215 4.73 29.31 -13.39
N PHE A 216 3.54 29.27 -12.85
CA PHE A 216 2.65 28.10 -12.90
C PHE A 216 2.00 27.96 -14.27
N HIS A 217 1.37 26.79 -14.54
CA HIS A 217 0.75 26.47 -15.84
C HIS A 217 -0.54 27.23 -16.16
N PHE A 218 -0.98 28.12 -15.30
CA PHE A 218 -2.13 28.97 -15.56
C PHE A 218 -1.74 30.16 -16.48
N PRO A 219 -2.71 30.72 -17.26
CA PRO A 219 -2.41 31.81 -18.20
C PRO A 219 -1.72 33.03 -17.56
N ASP A 220 -2.06 33.33 -16.30
CA ASP A 220 -1.47 34.44 -15.53
C ASP A 220 -0.21 34.03 -14.77
N LYS A 221 0.31 32.81 -14.96
CA LYS A 221 1.50 32.27 -14.33
C LYS A 221 1.46 32.18 -12.79
N LYS A 222 0.31 32.37 -12.15
CA LYS A 222 0.15 32.35 -10.71
C LYS A 222 -0.43 31.04 -10.21
N ALA A 223 -0.05 30.66 -8.99
CA ALA A 223 -0.69 29.55 -8.28
C ALA A 223 -2.16 29.87 -7.97
N ARG A 224 -2.97 28.84 -7.86
CA ARG A 224 -4.36 28.96 -7.39
C ARG A 224 -4.44 28.56 -5.92
N LEU A 225 -5.06 29.42 -5.14
CA LEU A 225 -5.40 29.13 -3.73
C LEU A 225 -6.92 28.98 -3.67
N TYR A 226 -7.34 27.87 -3.08
CA TYR A 226 -8.77 27.58 -2.91
C TYR A 226 -9.14 27.71 -1.44
N PRO A 227 -10.19 28.46 -1.09
CA PRO A 227 -10.69 28.50 0.28
C PRO A 227 -11.27 27.13 0.63
N LEU A 228 -10.74 26.50 1.67
CA LEU A 228 -11.24 25.25 2.19
C LEU A 228 -12.11 25.53 3.42
N GLN A 229 -13.28 24.88 3.49
CA GLN A 229 -14.13 24.89 4.66
C GLN A 229 -13.99 23.55 5.38
N PHE A 230 -13.93 23.59 6.70
CA PHE A 230 -14.00 22.39 7.52
C PHE A 230 -15.37 21.70 7.30
N ARG A 231 -15.33 20.39 7.17
CA ARG A 231 -16.51 19.52 7.19
C ARG A 231 -16.30 18.45 8.22
N GLU A 232 -17.34 18.18 8.98
CA GLU A 232 -17.31 17.06 9.91
C GLU A 232 -17.13 15.73 9.18
N PRO A 233 -16.44 14.74 9.79
CA PRO A 233 -16.37 13.40 9.27
C PRO A 233 -17.76 12.80 9.03
N THR A 234 -17.86 11.93 8.03
CA THR A 234 -19.15 11.28 7.71
C THR A 234 -19.53 10.23 8.74
N ASP A 235 -18.55 9.54 9.31
CA ASP A 235 -18.74 8.51 10.32
C ASP A 235 -18.48 9.09 11.72
N GLN A 236 -19.53 9.66 12.32
CA GLN A 236 -19.51 10.32 13.61
C GLN A 236 -19.93 9.36 14.73
N PRO A 237 -19.30 9.45 15.92
CA PRO A 237 -19.78 8.76 17.10
C PRO A 237 -21.23 9.09 17.43
N ASP A 238 -21.97 8.07 17.81
CA ASP A 238 -23.37 8.17 18.21
C ASP A 238 -23.62 7.49 19.58
N LYS A 239 -24.86 7.10 19.86
CA LYS A 239 -25.21 6.43 21.13
C LYS A 239 -24.76 4.97 21.17
N GLU A 240 -24.67 4.29 20.02
CA GLU A 240 -24.29 2.89 19.92
C GLU A 240 -22.77 2.74 19.72
N PHE A 241 -22.19 3.55 18.83
CA PHE A 241 -20.76 3.59 18.51
C PHE A 241 -20.18 4.88 19.07
N ASP A 242 -19.93 4.90 20.37
CA ASP A 242 -19.68 6.13 21.13
C ASP A 242 -18.21 6.57 21.20
N LEU A 243 -17.31 5.85 20.51
CA LEU A 243 -15.89 6.15 20.44
C LEU A 243 -15.48 6.48 19.00
N GLN A 244 -14.53 7.41 18.87
CA GLN A 244 -13.91 7.76 17.59
C GLN A 244 -12.60 6.97 17.41
N LEU A 245 -12.57 6.07 16.44
CA LEU A 245 -11.36 5.36 16.04
C LEU A 245 -10.55 6.22 15.08
N ASN A 246 -9.27 6.39 15.41
CA ASN A 246 -8.23 6.88 14.52
C ASN A 246 -7.23 5.75 14.27
N ASN A 247 -7.02 5.34 13.04
CA ASN A 247 -5.99 4.37 12.71
C ASN A 247 -4.71 5.05 12.21
N GLY A 248 -3.58 4.39 12.35
CA GLY A 248 -2.31 4.98 11.93
C GLY A 248 -1.14 4.01 11.98
N ARG A 249 0.05 4.53 12.14
CA ARG A 249 1.31 3.79 12.08
C ARG A 249 1.92 3.60 13.47
N VAL A 250 2.76 2.58 13.60
CA VAL A 250 3.73 2.43 14.67
C VAL A 250 5.14 2.58 14.11
N LEU A 251 6.09 2.89 14.96
CA LEU A 251 7.47 3.15 14.53
C LEU A 251 8.14 1.88 13.99
N GLU A 252 7.86 0.75 14.61
CA GLU A 252 8.52 -0.52 14.36
C GLU A 252 8.08 -1.18 13.05
N HIS A 253 6.82 -0.99 12.66
CA HIS A 253 6.27 -1.63 11.48
C HIS A 253 5.98 -0.67 10.35
N PHE A 254 6.33 -1.11 9.14
CA PHE A 254 6.07 -0.37 7.92
C PHE A 254 4.70 -0.77 7.34
N HIS A 255 3.79 0.21 7.25
CA HIS A 255 2.44 0.05 6.72
C HIS A 255 1.65 -1.05 7.46
N GLU A 256 1.04 -2.02 6.74
CA GLU A 256 0.33 -3.18 7.28
C GLU A 256 1.27 -4.24 7.89
N GLY A 257 2.58 -4.09 7.69
CA GLY A 257 3.59 -4.95 8.31
C GLY A 257 4.02 -6.17 7.50
N ASN A 258 3.55 -6.34 6.27
CA ASN A 258 3.87 -7.52 5.43
C ASN A 258 5.37 -7.84 5.32
N MET A 259 6.23 -6.82 5.30
CA MET A 259 7.69 -7.02 5.31
C MET A 259 8.26 -7.11 6.74
N THR A 260 7.86 -6.19 7.62
CA THR A 260 8.52 -5.99 8.90
C THR A 260 8.18 -7.05 9.93
N HIS A 261 6.98 -7.63 9.93
CA HIS A 261 6.65 -8.79 10.75
C HIS A 261 7.49 -10.04 10.40
N ARG A 262 7.98 -10.14 9.15
CA ARG A 262 8.86 -11.24 8.71
C ARG A 262 10.31 -11.08 9.17
N VAL A 263 10.68 -9.94 9.73
CA VAL A 263 12.01 -9.67 10.28
C VAL A 263 11.96 -9.88 11.81
N ALA A 264 12.50 -10.98 12.28
CA ALA A 264 12.40 -11.44 13.67
C ALA A 264 12.74 -10.37 14.70
N GLY A 265 13.82 -9.59 14.48
CA GLY A 265 14.21 -8.52 15.38
C GLY A 265 13.21 -7.37 15.45
N ILE A 266 12.63 -6.97 14.31
CA ILE A 266 11.62 -5.91 14.26
C ILE A 266 10.31 -6.41 14.85
N HIS A 267 9.88 -7.62 14.47
CA HIS A 267 8.68 -8.23 15.01
C HIS A 267 8.71 -8.34 16.53
N ALA A 268 9.87 -8.68 17.12
CA ALA A 268 10.02 -8.79 18.56
C ALA A 268 9.80 -7.46 19.31
N GLU A 269 10.00 -6.32 18.66
CA GLU A 269 9.79 -5.00 19.28
C GLU A 269 8.29 -4.66 19.46
N ASN A 270 7.45 -5.09 18.52
CA ASN A 270 6.00 -4.86 18.55
C ASN A 270 5.25 -6.05 17.91
N PRO A 271 5.14 -7.20 18.61
CA PRO A 271 4.64 -8.43 18.02
C PRO A 271 3.11 -8.56 17.99
N GLU A 272 2.40 -7.75 18.77
CA GLU A 272 0.96 -7.95 18.99
C GLU A 272 0.13 -6.75 18.54
N ARG A 273 -1.07 -7.04 18.03
CA ARG A 273 -2.07 -6.04 17.73
C ARG A 273 -2.77 -5.56 19.01
N TYR A 274 -2.94 -4.26 19.14
CA TYR A 274 -3.61 -3.65 20.28
C TYR A 274 -4.42 -2.41 19.84
N VAL A 275 -5.40 -2.03 20.66
CA VAL A 275 -6.07 -0.74 20.57
C VAL A 275 -5.69 0.13 21.78
N GLU A 276 -5.20 1.33 21.51
CA GLU A 276 -4.95 2.33 22.55
C GLU A 276 -6.27 2.97 22.98
N ILE A 277 -6.51 3.00 24.27
CA ILE A 277 -7.66 3.63 24.88
C ILE A 277 -7.24 4.64 25.93
N SER A 278 -8.02 5.72 26.08
CA SER A 278 -7.74 6.72 27.10
C SER A 278 -7.94 6.18 28.52
N THR A 279 -7.31 6.82 29.48
CA THR A 279 -7.50 6.50 30.90
C THR A 279 -8.93 6.73 31.36
N GLU A 280 -9.64 7.68 30.74
CA GLU A 280 -11.07 7.95 30.98
C GLU A 280 -11.95 6.78 30.56
N VAL A 281 -11.80 6.32 29.31
CA VAL A 281 -12.54 5.17 28.76
C VAL A 281 -12.21 3.90 29.56
N ALA A 282 -10.94 3.70 29.87
CA ALA A 282 -10.50 2.55 30.66
C ALA A 282 -11.17 2.52 32.05
N LYS A 283 -11.23 3.66 32.73
CA LYS A 283 -11.90 3.79 34.04
C LYS A 283 -13.40 3.59 33.94
N GLU A 284 -14.05 4.24 32.97
CA GLU A 284 -15.51 4.16 32.73
C GLU A 284 -15.94 2.70 32.49
N ARG A 285 -15.19 1.97 31.66
CA ARG A 285 -15.51 0.60 31.22
C ARG A 285 -14.80 -0.50 32.00
N LYS A 286 -14.00 -0.13 33.02
CA LYS A 286 -13.23 -1.03 33.87
C LYS A 286 -12.30 -1.94 33.07
N ILE A 287 -11.59 -1.36 32.10
CA ILE A 287 -10.64 -2.06 31.25
C ILE A 287 -9.22 -1.85 31.77
N ALA A 288 -8.45 -2.95 31.82
CA ALA A 288 -7.02 -2.92 32.11
C ALA A 288 -6.21 -3.19 30.83
N SER A 289 -4.97 -2.70 30.79
CA SER A 289 -4.03 -3.05 29.71
C SER A 289 -3.81 -4.57 29.63
N GLY A 290 -3.78 -5.11 28.41
CA GLY A 290 -3.68 -6.54 28.13
C GLY A 290 -5.02 -7.28 28.10
N GLN A 291 -6.10 -6.66 28.54
CA GLN A 291 -7.42 -7.27 28.53
C GLN A 291 -7.96 -7.37 27.09
N TRP A 292 -8.59 -8.51 26.77
CA TRP A 292 -9.25 -8.70 25.51
C TRP A 292 -10.54 -7.90 25.43
N VAL A 293 -10.70 -7.18 24.32
CA VAL A 293 -11.87 -6.39 23.98
C VAL A 293 -12.35 -6.72 22.59
N ARG A 294 -13.62 -6.49 22.32
CA ARG A 294 -14.17 -6.47 20.97
C ARG A 294 -14.38 -5.02 20.56
N LEU A 295 -13.72 -4.62 19.48
CA LEU A 295 -13.92 -3.34 18.81
C LEU A 295 -14.86 -3.59 17.63
N THR A 296 -15.98 -2.88 17.57
CA THR A 296 -17.02 -3.05 16.55
C THR A 296 -17.36 -1.71 15.93
N SER A 297 -17.50 -1.66 14.62
CA SER A 297 -18.02 -0.54 13.84
C SER A 297 -19.29 -0.96 13.09
N HIS A 298 -19.85 -0.06 12.28
CA HIS A 298 -20.94 -0.40 11.34
C HIS A 298 -20.53 -1.43 10.26
N HIS A 299 -19.22 -1.64 10.05
CA HIS A 299 -18.67 -2.42 8.93
C HIS A 299 -18.11 -3.77 9.33
N GLY A 300 -17.73 -3.93 10.61
CA GLY A 300 -17.16 -5.17 11.10
C GLY A 300 -16.72 -5.12 12.55
N ALA A 301 -16.05 -6.17 12.99
CA ALA A 301 -15.57 -6.28 14.37
C ALA A 301 -14.20 -6.98 14.43
N LEU A 302 -13.40 -6.58 15.41
CA LEU A 302 -12.12 -7.18 15.76
C LEU A 302 -12.09 -7.58 17.23
N LYS A 303 -11.47 -8.73 17.51
CA LYS A 303 -11.01 -9.09 18.85
C LYS A 303 -9.57 -8.61 19.00
N ILE A 304 -9.25 -7.84 20.04
CA ILE A 304 -7.98 -7.16 20.20
C ILE A 304 -7.67 -6.91 21.67
N LYS A 305 -6.39 -6.79 22.04
CA LYS A 305 -5.99 -6.38 23.39
C LYS A 305 -6.07 -4.86 23.55
N ALA A 306 -6.55 -4.41 24.70
CA ALA A 306 -6.54 -3.00 25.06
C ALA A 306 -5.18 -2.57 25.63
N LEU A 307 -4.74 -1.37 25.26
CA LEU A 307 -3.61 -0.67 25.86
C LEU A 307 -4.10 0.65 26.45
N VAL A 308 -4.10 0.74 27.76
CA VAL A 308 -4.47 1.98 28.46
C VAL A 308 -3.30 2.95 28.43
N THR A 309 -3.54 4.16 27.91
CA THR A 309 -2.46 5.15 27.71
C THR A 309 -2.97 6.59 27.85
N ASP A 310 -2.07 7.53 28.06
CA ASP A 310 -2.30 8.97 28.03
C ASP A 310 -2.01 9.61 26.66
N ARG A 311 -1.68 8.82 25.63
CA ARG A 311 -1.47 9.30 24.25
C ARG A 311 -2.76 9.61 23.52
N VAL A 312 -3.87 8.98 23.90
CA VAL A 312 -5.21 9.24 23.42
C VAL A 312 -6.08 9.83 24.54
N PHE A 313 -7.04 10.67 24.21
CA PHE A 313 -7.82 11.42 25.21
C PHE A 313 -9.32 11.27 24.95
N GLY A 314 -10.10 11.46 26.02
CA GLY A 314 -11.56 11.44 25.96
C GLY A 314 -12.05 10.15 25.32
N LYS A 315 -12.96 10.27 24.37
CA LYS A 315 -13.57 9.15 23.66
C LYS A 315 -12.86 8.74 22.37
N GLN A 316 -11.59 9.12 22.20
CA GLN A 316 -10.77 8.66 21.09
C GLN A 316 -10.11 7.31 21.41
N VAL A 317 -9.96 6.48 20.39
CA VAL A 317 -9.16 5.26 20.42
C VAL A 317 -8.23 5.24 19.22
N TYR A 318 -7.04 4.63 19.37
CA TYR A 318 -6.06 4.54 18.29
C TYR A 318 -5.74 3.07 18.00
N LEU A 319 -5.73 2.72 16.71
CA LEU A 319 -5.46 1.38 16.25
C LEU A 319 -4.31 1.41 15.24
N PRO A 320 -3.15 0.78 15.55
CA PRO A 320 -2.11 0.58 14.55
C PRO A 320 -2.61 -0.20 13.34
N LEU A 321 -2.23 0.23 12.14
CA LEU A 321 -2.65 -0.42 10.88
C LEU A 321 -2.05 -1.81 10.72
N THR A 322 -0.90 -2.07 11.35
CA THR A 322 -0.15 -3.32 11.22
C THR A 322 -0.83 -4.48 11.97
N SER A 323 -0.87 -5.65 11.38
CA SER A 323 -1.39 -6.87 12.04
C SER A 323 -1.04 -8.14 11.27
N GLU A 324 -0.51 -9.15 11.99
CA GLU A 324 -0.43 -10.54 11.50
C GLU A 324 -1.73 -11.33 11.73
N GLU A 325 -2.67 -10.79 12.50
CA GLU A 325 -3.91 -11.46 12.91
C GLU A 325 -5.09 -11.16 11.98
N GLY A 326 -4.81 -10.63 10.78
CA GLY A 326 -5.78 -10.23 9.77
C GLY A 326 -6.02 -8.71 9.69
N PRO A 327 -6.74 -8.26 8.67
CA PRO A 327 -6.87 -6.85 8.33
C PRO A 327 -7.64 -6.07 9.39
N ILE A 328 -7.14 -4.92 9.78
CA ILE A 328 -7.89 -4.00 10.67
C ILE A 328 -8.95 -3.21 9.93
N ASN A 329 -8.82 -3.09 8.61
CA ASN A 329 -9.74 -2.35 7.76
C ASN A 329 -11.11 -3.04 7.57
N VAL A 330 -11.34 -4.16 8.24
CA VAL A 330 -12.70 -4.68 8.45
C VAL A 330 -13.59 -3.72 9.24
N LEU A 331 -12.98 -2.79 9.99
CA LEU A 331 -13.71 -1.76 10.74
C LEU A 331 -14.03 -0.51 9.91
N THR A 332 -13.29 -0.24 8.84
CA THR A 332 -13.44 0.99 8.05
C THR A 332 -14.54 0.85 7.00
N GLY A 333 -15.17 1.98 6.66
CA GLY A 333 -16.23 2.03 5.65
C GLY A 333 -15.72 2.37 4.25
N SER A 334 -16.65 2.44 3.29
CA SER A 334 -16.38 2.77 1.90
C SER A 334 -16.53 4.27 1.58
N VAL A 335 -16.59 5.14 2.59
CA VAL A 335 -16.71 6.59 2.37
C VAL A 335 -15.41 7.12 1.80
N THR A 336 -15.52 7.86 0.69
CA THR A 336 -14.38 8.48 0.00
C THR A 336 -14.61 9.97 -0.22
N ASP A 337 -13.53 10.73 -0.46
CA ASP A 337 -13.66 12.10 -0.91
C ASP A 337 -14.11 12.17 -2.38
N THR A 338 -14.78 13.28 -2.75
CA THR A 338 -15.38 13.43 -4.08
C THR A 338 -14.37 13.82 -5.17
N ALA A 339 -13.16 14.22 -4.81
CA ALA A 339 -12.17 14.72 -5.76
C ALA A 339 -11.19 13.63 -6.22
N THR A 340 -10.74 12.81 -5.27
CA THR A 340 -9.68 11.81 -5.49
C THR A 340 -10.12 10.38 -5.22
N ASN A 341 -11.34 10.18 -4.73
CA ASN A 341 -11.87 8.90 -4.27
C ASN A 341 -11.02 8.25 -3.17
N THR A 342 -10.36 9.09 -2.34
CA THR A 342 -9.53 8.63 -1.23
C THR A 342 -10.40 8.22 -0.04
N PRO A 343 -10.22 7.01 0.53
CA PRO A 343 -11.02 6.54 1.65
C PRO A 343 -10.78 7.28 2.96
N ALA A 344 -11.82 7.37 3.77
CA ALA A 344 -11.80 7.97 5.10
C ALA A 344 -11.24 7.00 6.15
N TYR A 345 -9.98 6.59 6.02
CA TYR A 345 -9.35 5.62 6.92
C TYR A 345 -9.22 6.05 8.38
N LYS A 346 -9.21 7.36 8.63
CA LYS A 346 -8.78 7.92 9.92
C LYS A 346 -9.90 8.13 10.91
N GLU A 347 -11.14 7.97 10.48
CA GLU A 347 -12.30 8.36 11.27
C GLU A 347 -13.42 7.34 11.10
N THR A 348 -13.58 6.51 12.14
CA THR A 348 -14.60 5.46 12.17
C THR A 348 -15.25 5.45 13.54
N ALA A 349 -16.59 5.51 13.58
CA ALA A 349 -17.34 5.35 14.82
C ALA A 349 -17.30 3.89 15.28
N VAL A 350 -16.92 3.67 16.54
CA VAL A 350 -16.78 2.32 17.08
C VAL A 350 -17.35 2.21 18.49
N ARG A 351 -17.74 0.99 18.87
CA ARG A 351 -17.99 0.62 20.26
C ARG A 351 -16.95 -0.40 20.73
N LEU A 352 -16.71 -0.43 22.03
CA LEU A 352 -15.74 -1.31 22.65
C LEU A 352 -16.38 -2.08 23.79
N GLU A 353 -16.30 -3.39 23.73
CA GLU A 353 -16.88 -4.32 24.70
C GLU A 353 -15.79 -5.20 25.32
N VAL A 354 -15.84 -5.36 26.65
CA VAL A 354 -14.91 -6.27 27.36
C VAL A 354 -15.31 -7.71 27.07
N LEU A 355 -14.33 -8.53 26.67
CA LEU A 355 -14.54 -9.97 26.52
C LEU A 355 -14.24 -10.68 27.84
N ALA A 356 -15.10 -11.64 28.21
CA ALA A 356 -14.99 -12.40 29.47
C ALA A 356 -13.82 -13.40 29.49
N GLU A 357 -12.98 -13.41 28.47
CA GLU A 357 -11.83 -14.30 28.41
C GLU A 357 -10.77 -13.86 29.41
N LYS A 358 -10.50 -14.74 30.38
CA LYS A 358 -9.33 -14.65 31.26
C LYS A 358 -8.13 -15.14 30.46
N GLY A 359 -7.47 -14.25 29.77
CA GLY A 359 -6.17 -14.53 29.19
C GLY A 359 -5.11 -13.86 30.05
N ASP A 360 -4.35 -14.63 30.79
CA ASP A 360 -3.22 -14.15 31.59
C ASP A 360 -1.98 -13.81 30.71
N ASN A 361 -2.20 -13.41 29.47
CA ASN A 361 -1.09 -13.05 28.59
C ASN A 361 -0.96 -11.53 28.54
N PRO A 362 0.04 -10.95 29.24
CA PRO A 362 0.28 -9.50 29.19
C PRO A 362 0.56 -9.06 27.77
N LEU A 363 0.23 -7.81 27.47
CA LEU A 363 0.52 -7.20 26.16
C LEU A 363 2.04 -7.14 25.96
N ARG A 364 2.54 -7.64 24.83
CA ARG A 364 3.97 -7.68 24.50
C ARG A 364 4.33 -6.51 23.60
N ILE A 365 4.84 -5.44 24.19
CA ILE A 365 5.39 -4.28 23.48
C ILE A 365 6.68 -3.88 24.20
N LEU A 366 7.83 -3.96 23.53
CA LEU A 366 9.12 -3.70 24.15
C LEU A 366 9.42 -2.21 24.37
N ASN A 367 9.02 -1.34 23.46
CA ASN A 367 9.43 0.07 23.44
C ASN A 367 8.27 1.07 23.55
N PHE A 368 7.22 0.71 24.26
CA PHE A 368 6.09 1.63 24.42
C PHE A 368 6.48 2.85 25.27
N ARG A 369 6.40 4.04 24.69
CA ARG A 369 6.67 5.32 25.37
C ARG A 369 5.41 6.18 25.39
N THR A 370 5.03 6.65 26.57
CA THR A 370 3.99 7.65 26.75
C THR A 370 4.64 9.03 26.89
N ASN A 371 4.31 9.99 26.04
CA ASN A 371 4.78 11.39 26.11
C ASN A 371 6.25 11.55 26.55
N GLY A 372 7.14 10.68 26.03
CA GLY A 372 8.56 10.70 26.36
C GLY A 372 8.94 10.15 27.74
N ARG A 373 8.00 9.62 28.52
CA ARG A 373 8.25 8.93 29.78
C ARG A 373 8.07 7.43 29.61
N PRO A 374 9.00 6.59 30.09
CA PRO A 374 8.78 5.16 30.12
C PRO A 374 7.61 4.87 31.07
N THR A 375 6.58 4.17 30.56
CA THR A 375 5.55 3.60 31.44
C THR A 375 6.18 2.52 32.31
N PRO A 376 5.85 2.40 33.60
CA PRO A 376 6.24 1.24 34.37
C PRO A 376 5.62 0.01 33.70
N GLN A 377 6.45 -0.80 33.07
CA GLN A 377 6.04 -2.04 32.44
C GLN A 377 5.74 -3.06 33.53
N THR A 378 4.52 -3.15 33.96
CA THR A 378 4.08 -4.29 34.75
C THR A 378 3.73 -5.40 33.77
N GLY A 379 4.60 -6.39 33.63
CA GLY A 379 4.29 -7.68 33.04
C GLY A 379 4.76 -7.93 31.60
N VAL A 380 5.93 -7.42 31.20
CA VAL A 380 6.58 -7.85 29.97
C VAL A 380 7.60 -8.93 30.26
N GLU A 381 7.26 -10.17 29.98
CA GLU A 381 8.20 -11.27 29.97
C GLU A 381 8.70 -11.47 28.53
N VAL A 382 10.00 -11.22 28.32
CA VAL A 382 10.65 -11.48 27.03
C VAL A 382 11.11 -12.94 27.00
N GLU A 383 10.29 -13.83 26.50
CA GLU A 383 10.75 -15.19 26.19
C GLU A 383 11.47 -15.20 24.83
N ARG A 384 12.80 -15.11 24.89
CA ARG A 384 13.66 -15.35 23.71
C ARG A 384 13.80 -16.85 23.45
N LYS A 385 12.81 -17.45 22.81
CA LYS A 385 12.96 -18.79 22.23
C LYS A 385 12.52 -18.78 20.77
N TRP A 386 13.44 -18.40 19.91
CA TRP A 386 13.28 -18.54 18.47
C TRP A 386 14.09 -19.73 17.98
N LYS A 387 13.44 -20.71 17.37
CA LYS A 387 14.10 -21.72 16.54
C LYS A 387 13.72 -21.45 15.09
N ARG A 388 14.73 -21.43 14.22
CA ARG A 388 14.59 -21.26 12.76
C ARG A 388 13.68 -22.32 12.11
N SER A 389 13.39 -23.42 12.83
CA SER A 389 12.49 -24.50 12.44
C SER A 389 10.98 -24.16 12.52
N ASP A 390 10.63 -23.08 13.20
CA ASP A 390 9.22 -22.73 13.46
C ASP A 390 8.62 -21.82 12.36
N TYR A 391 9.44 -21.46 11.37
CA TYR A 391 9.02 -20.70 10.21
C TYR A 391 8.45 -21.64 9.12
N ARG A 392 7.26 -22.15 9.33
CA ARG A 392 6.44 -22.64 8.22
C ARG A 392 5.59 -21.47 7.77
N MET A 393 5.86 -21.00 6.54
CA MET A 393 4.94 -20.06 5.88
C MET A 393 3.58 -20.72 5.80
N PRO A 394 2.51 -20.13 6.33
CA PRO A 394 1.16 -20.61 6.07
C PRO A 394 0.95 -20.60 4.56
N GLY A 395 0.60 -21.72 3.96
CA GLY A 395 0.27 -21.79 2.52
C GLY A 395 1.35 -22.35 1.59
N THR A 396 2.53 -22.77 2.08
CA THR A 396 3.51 -23.45 1.21
C THR A 396 3.06 -24.83 0.74
N GLU A 397 2.04 -25.41 1.35
CA GLU A 397 1.47 -26.69 0.91
C GLU A 397 0.75 -26.60 -0.45
N SER A 398 0.23 -25.42 -0.83
CA SER A 398 -0.44 -25.21 -2.10
C SER A 398 0.52 -24.97 -3.28
N LEU A 399 1.74 -24.49 -3.03
CA LEU A 399 2.76 -24.32 -4.09
C LEU A 399 3.23 -25.67 -4.66
N VAL A 400 3.17 -26.75 -3.90
CA VAL A 400 3.54 -28.10 -4.36
C VAL A 400 2.45 -28.73 -5.24
N GLN A 401 1.19 -28.29 -5.14
CA GLN A 401 0.09 -28.82 -5.96
C GLN A 401 0.08 -28.24 -7.39
N ILE A 402 0.64 -27.04 -7.61
CA ILE A 402 0.71 -26.43 -8.96
C ILE A 402 1.77 -27.14 -9.85
N GLN A 403 2.75 -27.82 -9.29
CA GLN A 403 3.75 -28.59 -10.06
C GLN A 403 3.23 -29.93 -10.57
N ASN A 404 2.10 -30.43 -10.07
CA ASN A 404 1.56 -31.75 -10.42
C ASN A 404 0.31 -31.71 -11.32
N ALA A 405 -0.16 -30.52 -11.72
CA ALA A 405 -1.20 -30.37 -12.72
C ALA A 405 -0.54 -30.21 -14.11
N LYS A 406 -0.23 -31.34 -14.73
CA LYS A 406 0.06 -31.45 -16.16
C LYS A 406 -1.18 -31.95 -16.88
#